data_8d949dd760b420c1dab87e58b062c857
#
_entry.id   8d949dd760b420c1dab87e58b062c857
#
_cell.length_a   1.000
_cell.length_b   1.000
_cell.length_c   1.000
_cell.angle_alpha   90.00
_cell.angle_beta   90.00
_cell.angle_gamma   90.00
#
_symmetry.space_group_name_H-M   'P 1'
#
loop_
_entity.id
_entity.type
_entity.pdbx_description
1 polymer ?
#
loop_
_entity_poly.entity_id
_entity_poly.type
_entity_poly.pdbx_seq_one_letter_code
_entity_poly.pdbx_strand_id
1 'polypeptide(L)'
;MKKQRPPTWKRAIVKGVRMTPLGASDRARAGAVRSRYDQLQPPPDASPDWRTGPPDFVIIGAQKSGTTWWQGLMEGHLEIHRPHRQRRELHFFDHFWDRWPAPEHFELYKKYFPRPDGSLVGEKTPGYLYQPWVAPMLREVAPDARLIVLMRDPVERYISNLGLLMRAGALKGEIGANDMGTREHRTVEAMDRSPYATQLEWRLRYFPREQFLLLQYERCVADTQGQLTRTYEVLGLRDQQASVSQVSQTRKKAPGHVELPAEMRALLAERFAADVARLEELMPELE
;
A
#
# COMPACT_ATOMS: atom_id res chain seq x y z
N MET A 1 -15.55 36.92 5.52
CA MET A 1 -14.70 35.74 5.31
C MET A 1 -14.99 35.16 3.93
N LYS A 2 -14.08 35.30 2.98
CA LYS A 2 -14.24 34.73 1.62
C LYS A 2 -13.94 33.21 1.71
N LYS A 3 -14.93 32.36 1.44
CA LYS A 3 -14.75 30.92 1.31
C LYS A 3 -13.71 30.66 0.21
N GLN A 4 -12.53 30.15 0.58
CA GLN A 4 -11.53 29.73 -0.39
C GLN A 4 -12.12 28.65 -1.31
N ARG A 5 -12.01 28.87 -2.62
CA ARG A 5 -12.44 27.87 -3.63
C ARG A 5 -11.52 26.65 -3.52
N PRO A 6 -12.07 25.45 -3.52
CA PRO A 6 -11.24 24.24 -3.49
C PRO A 6 -10.27 24.20 -4.67
N PRO A 7 -9.08 23.63 -4.49
CA PRO A 7 -8.06 23.56 -5.53
C PRO A 7 -8.57 22.88 -6.80
N THR A 8 -8.03 23.25 -7.95
CA THR A 8 -8.50 22.85 -9.29
C THR A 8 -8.55 21.34 -9.52
N TRP A 9 -7.69 20.57 -8.85
CA TRP A 9 -7.68 19.11 -8.92
C TRP A 9 -8.89 18.45 -8.22
N LYS A 10 -9.45 19.04 -7.16
CA LYS A 10 -10.72 18.60 -6.56
C LYS A 10 -11.87 18.64 -7.59
N ARG A 11 -11.81 19.57 -8.56
CA ARG A 11 -12.78 19.67 -9.65
C ARG A 11 -12.54 18.66 -10.77
N ALA A 12 -11.29 18.26 -11.02
CA ALA A 12 -10.95 17.30 -12.08
C ALA A 12 -11.42 15.87 -11.73
N ILE A 13 -11.25 15.45 -10.47
CA ILE A 13 -11.73 14.13 -10.00
C ILE A 13 -13.26 14.04 -10.07
N VAL A 14 -13.97 15.12 -9.72
CA VAL A 14 -15.45 15.13 -9.76
C VAL A 14 -16.01 15.26 -11.19
N LYS A 15 -15.28 15.87 -12.13
CA LYS A 15 -15.73 16.06 -13.52
C LYS A 15 -15.37 14.93 -14.49
N GLY A 16 -14.40 14.08 -14.16
CA GLY A 16 -13.89 13.02 -15.05
C GLY A 16 -14.78 11.78 -15.15
N VAL A 17 -15.73 11.59 -14.24
CA VAL A 17 -16.62 10.42 -14.26
C VAL A 17 -18.02 10.87 -14.66
N ARG A 18 -18.28 11.03 -15.97
CA ARG A 18 -19.65 10.98 -16.50
C ARG A 18 -20.14 9.54 -16.37
N MET A 19 -20.88 9.24 -15.31
CA MET A 19 -21.55 7.97 -15.19
C MET A 19 -22.64 7.86 -16.25
N THR A 20 -22.54 6.89 -17.14
CA THR A 20 -23.67 6.38 -17.91
C THR A 20 -24.74 5.87 -16.94
N PRO A 21 -26.04 5.96 -17.25
CA PRO A 21 -27.09 5.46 -16.38
C PRO A 21 -26.86 3.96 -16.12
N LEU A 22 -26.61 3.63 -14.88
CA LEU A 22 -26.35 2.26 -14.44
C LEU A 22 -27.61 1.40 -14.56
N GLY A 23 -27.53 0.23 -15.17
CA GLY A 23 -28.59 -0.76 -15.21
C GLY A 23 -28.98 -1.29 -13.80
N ALA A 24 -30.06 -2.05 -13.70
CA ALA A 24 -30.55 -2.56 -12.41
C ALA A 24 -29.49 -3.44 -11.67
N SER A 25 -28.65 -4.17 -12.40
CA SER A 25 -27.51 -4.94 -11.87
C SER A 25 -26.42 -4.05 -11.26
N ASP A 26 -26.21 -2.87 -11.82
CA ASP A 26 -25.21 -1.91 -11.35
C ASP A 26 -25.70 -1.14 -10.13
N ARG A 27 -27.03 -0.92 -10.01
CA ARG A 27 -27.64 -0.36 -8.79
C ARG A 27 -27.55 -1.32 -7.61
N ALA A 28 -27.69 -2.63 -7.85
CA ALA A 28 -27.49 -3.64 -6.81
C ALA A 28 -26.02 -3.71 -6.36
N ARG A 29 -25.06 -3.57 -7.29
CA ARG A 29 -23.63 -3.46 -6.96
C ARG A 29 -23.30 -2.15 -6.24
N ALA A 30 -23.89 -1.03 -6.63
CA ALA A 30 -23.74 0.25 -5.95
C ALA A 30 -24.36 0.20 -4.53
N GLY A 31 -25.46 -0.52 -4.34
CA GLY A 31 -26.05 -0.80 -3.02
C GLY A 31 -25.17 -1.67 -2.15
N ALA A 32 -24.54 -2.72 -2.73
CA ALA A 32 -23.57 -3.57 -2.04
C ALA A 32 -22.27 -2.82 -1.67
N VAL A 33 -21.86 -1.86 -2.50
CA VAL A 33 -20.76 -0.95 -2.19
C VAL A 33 -21.13 -0.02 -1.04
N ARG A 34 -22.34 0.56 -1.03
CA ARG A 34 -22.81 1.38 0.11
C ARG A 34 -22.79 0.62 1.43
N SER A 35 -23.15 -0.66 1.45
CA SER A 35 -23.12 -1.49 2.66
C SER A 35 -21.68 -1.77 3.17
N ARG A 36 -20.64 -1.60 2.33
CA ARG A 36 -19.24 -1.75 2.76
C ARG A 36 -18.72 -0.55 3.55
N TYR A 37 -19.27 0.65 3.36
CA TYR A 37 -18.90 1.83 4.17
C TYR A 37 -19.38 1.70 5.62
N ASP A 38 -20.51 1.00 5.83
CA ASP A 38 -21.03 0.70 7.17
C ASP A 38 -20.24 -0.43 7.86
N GLN A 39 -19.29 -1.04 7.17
CA GLN A 39 -18.44 -2.14 7.67
C GLN A 39 -17.04 -1.70 8.12
N LEU A 40 -16.76 -0.40 8.19
CA LEU A 40 -15.55 0.07 8.86
C LEU A 40 -15.60 -0.42 10.31
N GLN A 41 -14.57 -1.19 10.70
CA GLN A 41 -14.50 -1.63 12.08
C GLN A 41 -14.37 -0.42 12.99
N PRO A 42 -14.94 -0.47 14.20
CA PRO A 42 -14.73 0.61 15.14
C PRO A 42 -13.24 0.81 15.40
N PRO A 43 -12.80 2.06 15.62
CA PRO A 43 -11.45 2.35 16.05
C PRO A 43 -11.08 1.55 17.30
N PRO A 44 -9.78 1.27 17.55
CA PRO A 44 -9.35 0.66 18.79
C PRO A 44 -9.67 1.58 19.97
N ASP A 45 -9.86 0.97 21.14
CA ASP A 45 -9.98 1.71 22.39
C ASP A 45 -8.68 2.49 22.67
N ALA A 46 -8.80 3.71 23.14
CA ALA A 46 -7.68 4.55 23.55
C ALA A 46 -7.69 4.73 25.06
N SER A 47 -6.51 4.69 25.69
CA SER A 47 -6.38 5.12 27.06
C SER A 47 -6.64 6.63 27.17
N PRO A 48 -7.23 7.14 28.28
CA PRO A 48 -7.56 8.56 28.41
C PRO A 48 -6.37 9.53 28.30
N ASP A 49 -5.16 9.02 28.60
CA ASP A 49 -3.89 9.74 28.55
C ASP A 49 -3.18 9.64 27.19
N TRP A 50 -3.78 8.93 26.23
CA TRP A 50 -3.18 8.78 24.89
C TRP A 50 -3.67 9.87 23.95
N ARG A 51 -2.75 10.36 23.10
CA ARG A 51 -3.12 11.22 21.98
C ARG A 51 -3.71 10.40 20.84
N THR A 52 -4.63 11.00 20.11
CA THR A 52 -5.21 10.45 18.87
C THR A 52 -5.01 11.45 17.74
N GLY A 53 -4.66 10.99 16.57
CA GLY A 53 -4.41 11.87 15.41
C GLY A 53 -4.06 11.05 14.17
N PRO A 54 -3.58 11.67 13.08
CA PRO A 54 -3.15 10.93 11.89
C PRO A 54 -1.99 9.98 12.20
N PRO A 55 -1.76 8.96 11.35
CA PRO A 55 -0.59 8.09 11.48
C PRO A 55 0.70 8.89 11.24
N ASP A 56 1.77 8.51 11.93
CA ASP A 56 3.10 9.10 11.75
C ASP A 56 3.80 8.53 10.50
N PHE A 57 3.46 7.28 10.13
CA PHE A 57 3.93 6.63 8.88
C PHE A 57 2.85 5.73 8.28
N VAL A 58 2.95 5.51 6.96
CA VAL A 58 2.07 4.59 6.23
C VAL A 58 2.90 3.74 5.28
N ILE A 59 2.83 2.41 5.43
CA ILE A 59 3.40 1.48 4.44
C ILE A 59 2.38 1.33 3.31
N ILE A 60 2.54 2.12 2.26
CA ILE A 60 1.58 2.24 1.17
C ILE A 60 1.74 1.16 0.09
N GLY A 61 2.86 0.43 0.07
CA GLY A 61 3.14 -0.57 -0.99
C GLY A 61 4.52 -1.21 -0.88
N ALA A 62 4.82 -2.04 -1.85
CA ALA A 62 3.91 -2.58 -2.85
C ALA A 62 3.35 -3.93 -2.37
N GLN A 63 2.15 -4.26 -2.83
CA GLN A 63 1.57 -5.57 -2.50
C GLN A 63 2.47 -6.71 -3.01
N LYS A 64 2.71 -7.74 -2.18
CA LYS A 64 3.59 -8.90 -2.44
C LYS A 64 5.10 -8.60 -2.43
N SER A 65 5.50 -7.49 -1.87
CA SER A 65 6.91 -7.09 -1.69
C SER A 65 7.39 -7.20 -0.23
N GLY A 66 6.75 -8.02 0.61
CA GLY A 66 7.23 -8.26 1.99
C GLY A 66 6.76 -7.25 3.04
N THR A 67 5.80 -6.38 2.74
CA THR A 67 5.31 -5.32 3.64
C THR A 67 4.82 -5.83 5.01
N THR A 68 4.22 -7.01 5.08
CA THR A 68 3.77 -7.60 6.35
C THR A 68 4.93 -8.02 7.24
N TRP A 69 6.00 -8.54 6.63
CA TRP A 69 7.22 -8.87 7.34
C TRP A 69 7.91 -7.61 7.86
N TRP A 70 8.05 -6.59 6.99
CA TRP A 70 8.68 -5.33 7.36
C TRP A 70 7.94 -4.62 8.49
N GLN A 71 6.61 -4.54 8.39
CA GLN A 71 5.78 -4.03 9.49
C GLN A 71 6.04 -4.78 10.80
N GLY A 72 6.09 -6.11 10.76
CA GLY A 72 6.35 -6.91 11.96
C GLY A 72 7.72 -6.64 12.58
N LEU A 73 8.75 -6.34 11.76
CA LEU A 73 10.07 -5.93 12.26
C LEU A 73 10.02 -4.54 12.91
N MET A 74 9.37 -3.58 12.24
CA MET A 74 9.20 -2.22 12.76
C MET A 74 8.40 -2.20 14.08
N GLU A 75 7.34 -2.99 14.18
CA GLU A 75 6.50 -3.12 15.39
C GLU A 75 7.26 -3.76 16.59
N GLY A 76 8.44 -4.29 16.36
CA GLY A 76 9.36 -4.72 17.41
C GLY A 76 10.12 -3.59 18.08
N HIS A 77 10.07 -2.37 17.54
CA HIS A 77 10.71 -1.19 18.09
C HIS A 77 9.92 -0.64 19.29
N LEU A 78 10.61 -0.28 20.37
CA LEU A 78 9.98 0.15 21.64
C LEU A 78 9.17 1.45 21.50
N GLU A 79 9.56 2.32 20.60
CA GLU A 79 8.91 3.62 20.36
C GLU A 79 7.84 3.54 19.24
N ILE A 80 7.58 2.36 18.66
CA ILE A 80 6.48 2.15 17.72
C ILE A 80 5.33 1.47 18.44
N HIS A 81 4.25 2.23 18.60
CA HIS A 81 3.04 1.74 19.23
C HIS A 81 2.18 0.96 18.24
N ARG A 82 1.66 -0.18 18.68
CA ARG A 82 0.68 -0.98 17.94
C ARG A 82 -0.66 -0.94 18.67
N PRO A 83 -1.68 -0.28 18.14
CA PRO A 83 -3.00 -0.28 18.76
C PRO A 83 -3.56 -1.70 18.85
N HIS A 84 -4.07 -2.07 20.02
CA HIS A 84 -4.74 -3.34 20.22
C HIS A 84 -5.94 -3.47 19.26
N ARG A 85 -6.12 -4.65 18.67
CA ARG A 85 -7.19 -4.96 17.72
C ARG A 85 -7.14 -4.29 16.35
N GLN A 86 -6.07 -3.54 16.03
CA GLN A 86 -5.93 -3.03 14.67
C GLN A 86 -5.82 -4.19 13.67
N ARG A 87 -6.56 -4.11 12.58
CA ARG A 87 -6.40 -5.04 11.46
C ARG A 87 -4.99 -4.91 10.90
N ARG A 88 -4.47 -6.00 10.34
CA ARG A 88 -3.17 -5.99 9.64
C ARG A 88 -3.14 -5.00 8.47
N GLU A 89 -4.27 -4.76 7.83
CA GLU A 89 -4.46 -3.78 6.74
C GLU A 89 -5.79 -3.08 6.97
N LEU A 90 -5.76 -1.75 7.04
CA LEU A 90 -6.93 -0.96 7.38
C LEU A 90 -7.90 -0.84 6.19
N HIS A 91 -7.34 -0.72 4.97
CA HIS A 91 -8.12 -0.58 3.74
C HIS A 91 -9.15 0.57 3.77
N PHE A 92 -8.90 1.61 4.56
CA PHE A 92 -9.85 2.68 4.82
C PHE A 92 -10.22 3.43 3.53
N PHE A 93 -9.23 3.85 2.75
CA PHE A 93 -9.43 4.63 1.54
C PHE A 93 -9.86 3.81 0.33
N ASP A 94 -9.80 2.49 0.37
CA ASP A 94 -10.26 1.60 -0.70
C ASP A 94 -11.75 1.84 -1.03
N HIS A 95 -12.52 2.30 -0.04
CA HIS A 95 -13.94 2.50 -0.16
C HIS A 95 -14.35 3.82 -0.84
N PHE A 96 -13.37 4.72 -1.09
CA PHE A 96 -13.64 6.06 -1.60
C PHE A 96 -13.21 6.27 -3.06
N TRP A 97 -13.16 5.20 -3.84
CA TRP A 97 -12.70 5.23 -5.24
C TRP A 97 -13.60 6.08 -6.15
N ASP A 98 -14.90 6.24 -5.81
CA ASP A 98 -15.92 6.94 -6.59
C ASP A 98 -16.36 8.28 -5.98
N ARG A 99 -15.83 8.64 -4.80
CA ARG A 99 -16.20 9.86 -4.09
C ARG A 99 -15.09 10.39 -3.20
N TRP A 100 -15.20 11.66 -2.84
CA TRP A 100 -14.35 12.26 -1.81
C TRP A 100 -14.90 11.94 -0.42
N PRO A 101 -14.07 11.57 0.56
CA PRO A 101 -14.50 11.38 1.93
C PRO A 101 -15.12 12.66 2.50
N ALA A 102 -16.22 12.56 3.25
CA ALA A 102 -16.72 13.67 4.03
C ALA A 102 -15.81 13.96 5.24
N PRO A 103 -15.85 15.16 5.83
CA PRO A 103 -14.96 15.52 6.94
C PRO A 103 -14.99 14.53 8.10
N GLU A 104 -16.14 13.98 8.42
CA GLU A 104 -16.32 12.98 9.48
C GLU A 104 -15.56 11.67 9.23
N HIS A 105 -15.32 11.30 7.97
CA HIS A 105 -14.52 10.13 7.63
C HIS A 105 -13.03 10.39 7.90
N PHE A 106 -12.53 11.58 7.64
CA PHE A 106 -11.15 11.94 7.99
C PHE A 106 -10.95 11.96 9.51
N GLU A 107 -11.94 12.47 10.27
CA GLU A 107 -11.90 12.41 11.73
C GLU A 107 -12.01 10.96 12.24
N LEU A 108 -12.80 10.11 11.59
CA LEU A 108 -12.85 8.69 11.90
C LEU A 108 -11.50 8.02 11.62
N TYR A 109 -10.84 8.33 10.48
CA TYR A 109 -9.52 7.77 10.16
C TYR A 109 -8.48 8.06 11.24
N LYS A 110 -8.44 9.28 11.76
CA LYS A 110 -7.52 9.67 12.85
C LYS A 110 -7.72 8.84 14.11
N LYS A 111 -8.94 8.43 14.41
CA LYS A 111 -9.27 7.62 15.60
C LYS A 111 -8.67 6.20 15.58
N TYR A 112 -8.18 5.73 14.43
CA TYR A 112 -7.51 4.42 14.37
C TYR A 112 -6.08 4.43 14.91
N PHE A 113 -5.53 5.60 15.25
CA PHE A 113 -4.13 5.76 15.62
C PHE A 113 -3.94 6.38 17.03
N PRO A 114 -4.59 5.81 18.08
CA PRO A 114 -4.30 6.22 19.45
C PRO A 114 -2.91 5.71 19.85
N ARG A 115 -2.17 6.54 20.56
CA ARG A 115 -0.80 6.22 21.02
C ARG A 115 -0.37 7.01 22.23
N PRO A 116 0.51 6.44 23.10
CA PRO A 116 1.16 7.18 24.17
C PRO A 116 1.98 8.36 23.60
N ASP A 117 2.19 9.38 24.40
CA ASP A 117 3.11 10.45 24.05
C ASP A 117 4.53 9.91 23.85
N GLY A 118 5.24 10.45 22.86
CA GLY A 118 6.59 10.01 22.49
C GLY A 118 6.62 8.74 21.64
N SER A 119 5.48 8.08 21.41
CA SER A 119 5.42 6.92 20.50
C SER A 119 4.93 7.31 19.10
N LEU A 120 5.43 6.59 18.08
CA LEU A 120 4.92 6.63 16.72
C LEU A 120 3.89 5.53 16.50
N VAL A 121 2.95 5.78 15.60
CA VAL A 121 1.98 4.78 15.15
C VAL A 121 1.77 4.91 13.65
N GLY A 122 1.59 3.78 12.98
CA GLY A 122 1.32 3.79 11.54
C GLY A 122 0.37 2.70 11.12
N GLU A 123 0.05 2.72 9.85
CA GLU A 123 -0.70 1.64 9.19
C GLU A 123 0.09 1.03 8.03
N LYS A 124 -0.41 -0.12 7.59
CA LYS A 124 0.04 -0.77 6.37
C LYS A 124 -1.17 -1.19 5.53
N THR A 125 -1.30 -0.58 4.37
CA THR A 125 -2.26 -1.00 3.33
C THR A 125 -1.56 -0.95 1.97
N PRO A 126 -0.93 -2.05 1.53
CA PRO A 126 -0.07 -2.06 0.34
C PRO A 126 -0.81 -1.79 -0.97
N GLY A 127 -2.14 -1.82 -0.97
CA GLY A 127 -2.97 -1.41 -2.09
C GLY A 127 -2.92 0.09 -2.37
N TYR A 128 -2.60 0.90 -1.38
CA TYR A 128 -2.57 2.36 -1.50
C TYR A 128 -1.59 2.87 -2.55
N LEU A 129 -0.48 2.18 -2.78
CA LEU A 129 0.46 2.55 -3.83
C LEU A 129 -0.14 2.45 -5.24
N TYR A 130 -1.00 1.48 -5.48
CA TYR A 130 -1.64 1.27 -6.78
C TYR A 130 -2.88 2.17 -7.00
N GLN A 131 -3.57 2.55 -5.93
CA GLN A 131 -4.86 3.26 -5.98
C GLN A 131 -4.67 4.77 -6.10
N PRO A 132 -4.90 5.40 -7.28
CA PRO A 132 -4.55 6.81 -7.51
C PRO A 132 -5.35 7.79 -6.64
N TRP A 133 -6.56 7.45 -6.23
CA TRP A 133 -7.41 8.31 -5.39
C TRP A 133 -6.91 8.43 -3.94
N VAL A 134 -6.10 7.49 -3.46
CA VAL A 134 -5.62 7.48 -2.07
C VAL A 134 -4.66 8.61 -1.76
N ALA A 135 -3.73 8.92 -2.67
CA ALA A 135 -2.70 9.92 -2.41
C ALA A 135 -3.27 11.31 -2.02
N PRO A 136 -4.24 11.89 -2.75
CA PRO A 136 -4.83 13.16 -2.36
C PRO A 136 -5.62 13.10 -1.05
N MET A 137 -6.27 11.96 -0.76
CA MET A 137 -7.02 11.78 0.49
C MET A 137 -6.08 11.64 1.70
N LEU A 138 -5.03 10.85 1.53
CA LEU A 138 -4.01 10.67 2.56
C LEU A 138 -3.28 11.99 2.84
N ARG A 139 -2.97 12.79 1.80
CA ARG A 139 -2.39 14.12 1.96
C ARG A 139 -3.28 15.07 2.75
N GLU A 140 -4.60 14.98 2.58
CA GLU A 140 -5.56 15.82 3.33
C GLU A 140 -5.56 15.48 4.83
N VAL A 141 -5.46 14.20 5.20
CA VAL A 141 -5.64 13.77 6.59
C VAL A 141 -4.32 13.57 7.34
N ALA A 142 -3.25 13.20 6.64
CA ALA A 142 -1.93 12.90 7.21
C ALA A 142 -0.82 13.57 6.38
N PRO A 143 -0.78 14.91 6.32
CA PRO A 143 0.15 15.65 5.47
C PRO A 143 1.62 15.43 5.81
N ASP A 144 1.92 15.09 7.07
CA ASP A 144 3.28 14.93 7.58
C ASP A 144 3.73 13.47 7.69
N ALA A 145 2.85 12.52 7.33
CA ALA A 145 3.17 11.11 7.43
C ALA A 145 4.36 10.70 6.54
N ARG A 146 5.26 9.87 7.06
CA ARG A 146 6.29 9.19 6.26
C ARG A 146 5.66 8.08 5.44
N LEU A 147 5.96 8.01 4.16
CA LEU A 147 5.44 7.00 3.25
C LEU A 147 6.51 5.95 2.98
N ILE A 148 6.25 4.73 3.38
CA ILE A 148 7.19 3.61 3.22
C ILE A 148 6.71 2.75 2.05
N VAL A 149 7.62 2.49 1.10
CA VAL A 149 7.36 1.67 -0.08
C VAL A 149 8.44 0.60 -0.19
N LEU A 150 8.04 -0.66 0.00
CA LEU A 150 8.88 -1.80 -0.33
C LEU A 150 8.58 -2.22 -1.77
N MET A 151 9.60 -2.27 -2.61
CA MET A 151 9.52 -2.75 -3.99
C MET A 151 10.27 -4.05 -4.11
N ARG A 152 9.80 -4.93 -4.93
CA ARG A 152 10.39 -6.22 -5.26
C ARG A 152 10.59 -6.27 -6.77
N ASP A 153 11.50 -7.11 -7.26
CA ASP A 153 11.55 -7.43 -8.68
C ASP A 153 10.10 -7.58 -9.23
N PRO A 154 9.72 -6.82 -10.27
CA PRO A 154 8.33 -6.74 -10.72
C PRO A 154 7.78 -8.07 -11.23
N VAL A 155 8.65 -8.93 -11.80
CA VAL A 155 8.29 -10.29 -12.25
C VAL A 155 8.04 -11.18 -11.04
N GLU A 156 8.95 -11.16 -10.06
CA GLU A 156 8.81 -11.94 -8.83
C GLU A 156 7.59 -11.49 -7.99
N ARG A 157 7.32 -10.19 -7.98
CA ARG A 157 6.11 -9.65 -7.33
C ARG A 157 4.86 -10.20 -8.01
N TYR A 158 4.81 -10.18 -9.36
CA TYR A 158 3.69 -10.71 -10.14
C TYR A 158 3.47 -12.20 -9.87
N ILE A 159 4.53 -13.01 -9.94
CA ILE A 159 4.49 -14.45 -9.64
C ILE A 159 3.94 -14.70 -8.22
N SER A 160 4.41 -13.92 -7.24
CA SER A 160 3.92 -14.01 -5.85
C SER A 160 2.43 -13.68 -5.74
N ASN A 161 1.92 -12.78 -6.59
CA ASN A 161 0.50 -12.44 -6.63
C ASN A 161 -0.34 -13.55 -7.27
N LEU A 162 0.14 -14.15 -8.35
CA LEU A 162 -0.51 -15.31 -8.96
C LEU A 162 -0.67 -16.46 -7.94
N GLY A 163 0.38 -16.76 -7.19
CA GLY A 163 0.33 -17.75 -6.11
C GLY A 163 -0.71 -17.42 -5.02
N LEU A 164 -0.95 -16.14 -4.73
CA LEU A 164 -2.04 -15.72 -3.85
C LEU A 164 -3.40 -15.99 -4.48
N LEU A 165 -3.60 -15.63 -5.75
CA LEU A 165 -4.86 -15.81 -6.46
C LEU A 165 -5.23 -17.29 -6.60
N MET A 166 -4.24 -18.16 -6.87
CA MET A 166 -4.45 -19.61 -6.91
C MET A 166 -4.87 -20.17 -5.55
N ARG A 167 -4.19 -19.80 -4.46
CA ARG A 167 -4.57 -20.23 -3.10
C ARG A 167 -5.96 -19.75 -2.69
N ALA A 168 -6.35 -18.56 -3.12
CA ALA A 168 -7.69 -18.03 -2.89
C ALA A 168 -8.77 -18.67 -3.77
N GLY A 169 -8.41 -19.64 -4.64
CA GLY A 169 -9.32 -20.24 -5.61
C GLY A 169 -9.81 -19.30 -6.71
N ALA A 170 -9.15 -18.15 -6.82
CA ALA A 170 -9.50 -17.11 -7.79
C ALA A 170 -8.88 -17.38 -9.19
N LEU A 171 -7.84 -18.19 -9.24
CA LEU A 171 -7.26 -18.78 -10.45
C LEU A 171 -7.24 -20.29 -10.32
N LYS A 172 -7.56 -21.02 -11.39
CA LYS A 172 -7.56 -22.49 -11.46
C LYS A 172 -6.81 -22.94 -12.69
N GLY A 173 -6.07 -24.05 -12.56
CA GLY A 173 -5.34 -24.68 -13.66
C GLY A 173 -3.92 -24.10 -13.86
N GLU A 174 -3.27 -24.53 -14.94
CA GLU A 174 -1.96 -24.05 -15.35
C GLU A 174 -2.08 -22.68 -16.01
N ILE A 175 -1.14 -21.78 -15.68
CA ILE A 175 -1.09 -20.44 -16.26
C ILE A 175 -0.26 -20.51 -17.53
N GLY A 176 -0.89 -20.38 -18.68
CA GLY A 176 -0.24 -20.30 -19.99
C GLY A 176 0.05 -18.86 -20.42
N ALA A 177 0.88 -18.70 -21.48
CA ALA A 177 1.22 -17.38 -22.03
C ALA A 177 -0.02 -16.57 -22.45
N ASN A 178 -1.08 -17.26 -22.90
CA ASN A 178 -2.34 -16.61 -23.31
C ASN A 178 -3.21 -16.14 -22.14
N ASP A 179 -2.87 -16.51 -20.90
CA ASP A 179 -3.60 -16.12 -19.69
C ASP A 179 -3.02 -14.86 -19.05
N MET A 180 -1.85 -14.42 -19.52
CA MET A 180 -1.18 -13.21 -19.02
C MET A 180 -1.94 -11.94 -19.46
N GLY A 181 -2.96 -11.60 -18.70
CA GLY A 181 -3.66 -10.32 -18.85
C GLY A 181 -4.83 -10.31 -19.83
N THR A 182 -5.24 -11.43 -20.42
CA THR A 182 -6.27 -11.44 -21.46
C THR A 182 -7.63 -11.97 -21.01
N ARG A 183 -7.74 -12.74 -19.93
CA ARG A 183 -8.99 -13.41 -19.58
C ARG A 183 -9.55 -13.12 -18.20
N GLU A 184 -8.75 -12.73 -17.23
CA GLU A 184 -9.24 -12.47 -15.89
C GLU A 184 -8.80 -11.12 -15.39
N HIS A 185 -9.76 -10.28 -15.03
CA HIS A 185 -9.54 -8.95 -14.44
C HIS A 185 -8.49 -8.96 -13.32
N ARG A 186 -8.38 -10.04 -12.55
CA ARG A 186 -7.44 -10.18 -11.43
C ARG A 186 -5.99 -10.36 -11.85
N THR A 187 -5.73 -11.03 -12.99
CA THR A 187 -4.37 -11.17 -13.52
C THR A 187 -3.90 -9.87 -14.15
N VAL A 188 -4.79 -9.14 -14.82
CA VAL A 188 -4.53 -7.79 -15.32
C VAL A 188 -4.21 -6.85 -14.17
N GLU A 189 -5.05 -6.81 -13.15
CA GLU A 189 -4.83 -6.00 -11.95
C GLU A 189 -3.51 -6.38 -11.25
N ALA A 190 -3.20 -7.68 -11.18
CA ALA A 190 -1.93 -8.14 -10.63
C ALA A 190 -0.74 -7.62 -11.45
N MET A 191 -0.84 -7.56 -12.77
CA MET A 191 0.18 -7.03 -13.65
C MET A 191 0.35 -5.51 -13.48
N ASP A 192 -0.76 -4.77 -13.46
CA ASP A 192 -0.78 -3.31 -13.35
C ASP A 192 -0.26 -2.78 -12.01
N ARG A 193 -0.10 -3.64 -11.02
CA ARG A 193 0.54 -3.31 -9.74
C ARG A 193 2.07 -3.36 -9.78
N SER A 194 2.69 -3.78 -10.89
CA SER A 194 4.15 -3.90 -11.04
C SER A 194 4.86 -2.63 -11.56
N PRO A 195 4.24 -1.75 -12.35
CA PRO A 195 4.86 -0.49 -12.78
C PRO A 195 5.00 0.49 -11.62
N TYR A 196 6.14 0.48 -10.93
CA TYR A 196 6.37 1.29 -9.73
C TYR A 196 6.65 2.75 -10.03
N ALA A 197 7.39 3.06 -11.11
CA ALA A 197 7.69 4.43 -11.50
C ALA A 197 6.40 5.23 -11.72
N THR A 198 5.48 4.68 -12.51
CA THR A 198 4.17 5.29 -12.77
C THR A 198 3.39 5.55 -11.49
N GLN A 199 3.43 4.62 -10.54
CA GLN A 199 2.73 4.76 -9.27
C GLN A 199 3.39 5.81 -8.36
N LEU A 200 4.73 5.84 -8.29
CA LEU A 200 5.48 6.80 -7.49
C LEU A 200 5.38 8.23 -8.04
N GLU A 201 5.48 8.41 -9.36
CA GLU A 201 5.30 9.73 -10.00
C GLU A 201 3.96 10.37 -9.62
N TRP A 202 2.90 9.57 -9.54
CA TRP A 202 1.61 10.06 -9.10
C TRP A 202 1.63 10.49 -7.62
N ARG A 203 2.34 9.75 -6.74
CA ARG A 203 2.44 10.07 -5.30
C ARG A 203 3.28 11.32 -5.06
N LEU A 204 4.35 11.50 -5.82
CA LEU A 204 5.22 12.68 -5.75
C LEU A 204 4.51 14.00 -6.11
N ARG A 205 3.33 13.95 -6.74
CA ARG A 205 2.49 15.13 -6.95
C ARG A 205 1.81 15.63 -5.66
N TYR A 206 1.73 14.79 -4.66
CA TYR A 206 1.03 15.07 -3.40
C TYR A 206 1.95 15.15 -2.21
N PHE A 207 3.03 14.40 -2.22
CA PHE A 207 3.98 14.32 -1.12
C PHE A 207 5.39 14.65 -1.64
N PRO A 208 6.16 15.47 -0.90
CA PRO A 208 7.55 15.75 -1.25
C PRO A 208 8.41 14.48 -1.12
N ARG A 209 9.49 14.43 -1.90
CA ARG A 209 10.38 13.26 -1.98
C ARG A 209 10.92 12.82 -0.62
N GLU A 210 11.19 13.77 0.25
CA GLU A 210 11.77 13.58 1.59
C GLU A 210 10.83 12.84 2.55
N GLN A 211 9.54 12.74 2.22
CA GLN A 211 8.58 11.95 3.00
C GLN A 211 8.59 10.47 2.62
N PHE A 212 9.27 10.08 1.53
CA PHE A 212 9.32 8.69 1.09
C PHE A 212 10.57 7.98 1.61
N LEU A 213 10.35 6.81 2.18
CA LEU A 213 11.37 5.77 2.35
C LEU A 213 11.12 4.67 1.33
N LEU A 214 12.04 4.54 0.39
CA LEU A 214 12.00 3.49 -0.61
C LEU A 214 12.96 2.36 -0.23
N LEU A 215 12.46 1.14 -0.24
CA LEU A 215 13.18 -0.06 0.15
C LEU A 215 13.06 -1.11 -0.96
N GLN A 216 14.18 -1.70 -1.33
CA GLN A 216 14.20 -2.86 -2.21
C GLN A 216 14.11 -4.14 -1.37
N TYR A 217 13.10 -4.97 -1.64
CA TYR A 217 12.86 -6.20 -0.89
C TYR A 217 14.09 -7.11 -0.82
N GLU A 218 14.78 -7.26 -1.92
CA GLU A 218 15.98 -8.10 -2.03
C GLU A 218 17.11 -7.58 -1.14
N ARG A 219 17.31 -6.26 -1.06
CA ARG A 219 18.26 -5.65 -0.12
C ARG A 219 17.82 -5.81 1.33
N CYS A 220 16.51 -5.66 1.59
CA CYS A 220 15.95 -5.91 2.94
C CYS A 220 16.18 -7.35 3.40
N VAL A 221 16.18 -8.32 2.48
CA VAL A 221 16.48 -9.72 2.78
C VAL A 221 17.97 -9.94 3.00
N ALA A 222 18.83 -9.30 2.19
CA ALA A 222 20.29 -9.45 2.25
C ALA A 222 20.89 -8.76 3.49
N ASP A 223 20.40 -7.56 3.81
CA ASP A 223 20.84 -6.74 4.95
C ASP A 223 19.65 -6.20 5.72
N THR A 224 18.97 -7.07 6.44
CA THR A 224 17.76 -6.71 7.19
C THR A 224 18.02 -5.63 8.24
N GLN A 225 19.12 -5.73 8.99
CA GLN A 225 19.41 -4.79 10.06
C GLN A 225 19.79 -3.41 9.52
N GLY A 226 20.65 -3.32 8.51
CA GLY A 226 21.02 -2.04 7.91
C GLY A 226 19.81 -1.31 7.30
N GLN A 227 18.92 -2.04 6.64
CA GLN A 227 17.69 -1.45 6.12
C GLN A 227 16.67 -1.05 7.22
N LEU A 228 16.66 -1.74 8.36
CA LEU A 228 15.88 -1.32 9.53
C LEU A 228 16.46 -0.06 10.18
N THR A 229 17.77 0.01 10.38
CA THR A 229 18.46 1.21 10.88
C THR A 229 18.10 2.42 10.01
N ARG A 230 18.19 2.28 8.68
CA ARG A 230 17.74 3.32 7.74
C ARG A 230 16.26 3.67 7.90
N THR A 231 15.41 2.68 8.17
CA THR A 231 13.97 2.91 8.43
C THR A 231 13.77 3.72 9.70
N TYR A 232 14.48 3.39 10.76
CA TYR A 232 14.40 4.10 12.05
C TYR A 232 14.93 5.53 11.93
N GLU A 233 16.03 5.75 11.20
CA GLU A 233 16.58 7.10 10.94
C GLU A 233 15.54 8.00 10.24
N VAL A 234 14.87 7.51 9.19
CA VAL A 234 13.84 8.27 8.46
C VAL A 234 12.63 8.56 9.36
N LEU A 235 12.33 7.69 10.30
CA LEU A 235 11.25 7.89 11.28
C LEU A 235 11.68 8.74 12.48
N GLY A 236 12.95 9.12 12.58
CA GLY A 236 13.48 9.86 13.74
C GLY A 236 13.58 9.04 15.01
N LEU A 237 13.66 7.72 14.89
CA LEU A 237 13.78 6.77 16.00
C LEU A 237 15.24 6.43 16.29
N ARG A 238 15.51 5.99 17.50
CA ARG A 238 16.83 5.45 17.86
C ARG A 238 17.06 4.12 17.16
N ASP A 239 18.32 3.78 16.86
CA ASP A 239 18.62 2.45 16.32
C ASP A 239 18.31 1.36 17.33
N GLN A 240 17.70 0.29 16.87
CA GLN A 240 17.35 -0.88 17.67
C GLN A 240 17.58 -2.17 16.87
N GLN A 241 18.24 -3.13 17.50
CA GLN A 241 18.49 -4.44 16.88
C GLN A 241 17.19 -5.25 16.81
N ALA A 242 16.90 -5.79 15.62
CA ALA A 242 15.79 -6.72 15.43
C ALA A 242 16.06 -8.05 16.15
N SER A 243 15.02 -8.67 16.70
CA SER A 243 15.18 -10.01 17.27
C SER A 243 15.39 -11.06 16.17
N VAL A 244 16.26 -12.05 16.46
CA VAL A 244 16.58 -13.14 15.52
C VAL A 244 15.31 -13.90 15.08
N SER A 245 14.34 -14.06 15.97
CA SER A 245 13.06 -14.72 15.67
C SER A 245 12.21 -13.95 14.66
N GLN A 246 12.25 -12.63 14.69
CA GLN A 246 11.54 -11.77 13.73
C GLN A 246 12.18 -11.83 12.35
N VAL A 247 13.52 -11.83 12.28
CA VAL A 247 14.26 -11.92 11.02
C VAL A 247 14.04 -13.28 10.33
N SER A 248 13.98 -14.37 11.08
CA SER A 248 13.87 -15.73 10.53
C SER A 248 12.52 -16.07 9.92
N GLN A 249 11.46 -15.34 10.23
CA GLN A 249 10.10 -15.58 9.71
C GLN A 249 9.96 -15.35 8.19
N THR A 250 10.90 -14.64 7.58
CA THR A 250 10.90 -14.30 6.14
C THR A 250 11.15 -15.47 5.21
N ARG A 251 11.89 -16.46 5.65
CA ARG A 251 12.45 -17.51 4.78
C ARG A 251 11.52 -18.67 4.46
N LYS A 252 10.33 -18.72 5.03
CA LYS A 252 9.37 -19.78 4.70
C LYS A 252 8.79 -19.52 3.31
N LYS A 253 9.22 -20.31 2.32
CA LYS A 253 8.55 -20.36 1.01
C LYS A 253 7.05 -20.55 1.28
N ALA A 254 6.25 -19.57 0.87
CA ALA A 254 4.81 -19.72 0.99
C ALA A 254 4.36 -20.95 0.19
N PRO A 255 3.53 -21.83 0.74
CA PRO A 255 2.97 -22.92 -0.03
C PRO A 255 2.23 -22.34 -1.25
N GLY A 256 2.38 -22.96 -2.43
CA GLY A 256 1.80 -22.48 -3.69
C GLY A 256 2.75 -21.56 -4.48
N HIS A 257 4.04 -21.88 -4.49
CA HIS A 257 4.98 -21.26 -5.42
C HIS A 257 4.55 -21.58 -6.85
N VAL A 258 4.30 -20.52 -7.63
CA VAL A 258 4.00 -20.64 -9.07
C VAL A 258 5.32 -20.59 -9.81
N GLU A 259 5.61 -21.58 -10.62
CA GLU A 259 6.72 -21.56 -11.55
C GLU A 259 6.19 -21.15 -12.92
N LEU A 260 6.74 -20.07 -13.46
CA LEU A 260 6.46 -19.66 -14.83
C LEU A 260 7.56 -20.16 -15.77
N PRO A 261 7.22 -20.61 -16.98
CA PRO A 261 8.20 -20.92 -18.01
C PRO A 261 9.16 -19.76 -18.25
N ALA A 262 10.42 -20.06 -18.60
CA ALA A 262 11.44 -19.03 -18.82
C ALA A 262 11.05 -18.01 -19.88
N GLU A 263 10.36 -18.44 -20.94
CA GLU A 263 9.80 -17.57 -21.99
C GLU A 263 8.80 -16.56 -21.44
N MET A 264 7.90 -16.99 -20.56
CA MET A 264 6.93 -16.10 -19.92
C MET A 264 7.59 -15.10 -18.98
N ARG A 265 8.63 -15.53 -18.26
CA ARG A 265 9.42 -14.63 -17.41
C ARG A 265 10.12 -13.56 -18.24
N ALA A 266 10.68 -13.93 -19.40
CA ALA A 266 11.32 -12.99 -20.32
C ALA A 266 10.33 -11.96 -20.88
N LEU A 267 9.15 -12.38 -21.30
CA LEU A 267 8.07 -11.48 -21.75
C LEU A 267 7.63 -10.49 -20.67
N LEU A 268 7.54 -10.94 -19.41
CA LEU A 268 7.21 -10.05 -18.29
C LEU A 268 8.34 -9.06 -18.01
N ALA A 269 9.59 -9.51 -18.05
CA ALA A 269 10.74 -8.64 -17.86
C ALA A 269 10.80 -7.55 -18.93
N GLU A 270 10.58 -7.90 -20.20
CA GLU A 270 10.49 -6.95 -21.30
C GLU A 270 9.34 -5.95 -21.10
N ARG A 271 8.17 -6.43 -20.68
CA ARG A 271 7.01 -5.58 -20.41
C ARG A 271 7.28 -4.54 -19.32
N PHE A 272 8.05 -4.89 -18.30
CA PHE A 272 8.34 -3.98 -17.18
C PHE A 272 9.60 -3.15 -17.38
N ALA A 273 10.45 -3.46 -18.37
CA ALA A 273 11.76 -2.84 -18.56
C ALA A 273 11.73 -1.32 -18.62
N ALA A 274 10.79 -0.74 -19.36
CA ALA A 274 10.66 0.71 -19.48
C ALA A 274 10.28 1.40 -18.16
N ASP A 275 9.44 0.76 -17.33
CA ASP A 275 9.07 1.30 -16.03
C ASP A 275 10.21 1.15 -15.01
N VAL A 276 10.98 0.06 -15.09
CA VAL A 276 12.17 -0.16 -14.26
C VAL A 276 13.23 0.89 -14.57
N ALA A 277 13.54 1.14 -15.85
CA ALA A 277 14.49 2.18 -16.25
C ALA A 277 14.07 3.58 -15.75
N ARG A 278 12.78 3.90 -15.86
CA ARG A 278 12.23 5.15 -15.30
C ARG A 278 12.31 5.20 -13.77
N LEU A 279 12.15 4.06 -13.09
CA LEU A 279 12.28 4.00 -11.64
C LEU A 279 13.72 4.31 -11.20
N GLU A 280 14.73 3.79 -11.88
CA GLU A 280 16.14 4.07 -11.64
C GLU A 280 16.47 5.55 -11.83
N GLU A 281 15.96 6.18 -12.90
CA GLU A 281 16.10 7.62 -13.13
C GLU A 281 15.39 8.46 -12.03
N LEU A 282 14.21 8.04 -11.62
CA LEU A 282 13.40 8.75 -10.63
C LEU A 282 13.95 8.62 -9.20
N MET A 283 14.60 7.50 -8.92
CA MET A 283 15.03 7.07 -7.58
C MET A 283 16.43 6.43 -7.62
N PRO A 284 17.47 7.21 -7.91
CA PRO A 284 18.83 6.67 -8.09
C PRO A 284 19.40 6.00 -6.82
N GLU A 285 18.85 6.28 -5.66
CA GLU A 285 19.25 5.62 -4.40
C GLU A 285 18.80 4.15 -4.28
N LEU A 286 18.05 3.63 -5.25
CA LEU A 286 17.66 2.22 -5.30
C LEU A 286 18.71 1.32 -5.98
N GLU A 287 19.72 1.91 -6.60
CA GLU A 287 20.83 1.19 -7.20
C GLU A 287 21.71 0.41 -6.19
#